data_57616bb0159d94eb56bfd17d6496c88c
#
_entry.id   57616bb0159d94eb56bfd17d6496c88c
#
_cell.length_a   1.000
_cell.length_b   1.000
_cell.length_c   1.000
_cell.angle_alpha   90.00
_cell.angle_beta   90.00
_cell.angle_gamma   90.00
#
_symmetry.space_group_name_H-M   'P 1'
#
loop_
_entity.id
_entity.type
_entity.pdbx_description
1 polymer ?
#
loop_
_entity_poly.entity_id
_entity_poly.type
_entity_poly.pdbx_seq_one_letter_code
_entity_poly.pdbx_strand_id
1 'polypeptide(L)'
;MGRGVMKGLDTIDDTIAKMVAGGPNAITMHKGIAEHCFAPYAGKTCLVLKLTTFGVYHYESDVQVASVEEAIAMGADAVSVGCILGGDNQEQQIAMLGRISEEAHRNGMPLISHIYPRGNHITGDDQRSVENVMYAARTAAELGVDLVKTTYTGDSESFARVVQAAPTRVAIAGGNGCKTAQDFIQMTRDVMDAGAAGVTYGRFVFQYPHVTPLVKTLGQVVHNGLSVKEAMELLDTLEHEDA
;
A
#
# COMPACT_ATOMS: atom_id res chain seq x y z
N MET A 1 10.07 -9.12 1.12
CA MET A 1 10.89 -9.88 0.15
C MET A 1 11.74 -8.95 -0.72
N GLY A 2 11.18 -8.13 -1.55
CA GLY A 2 11.88 -7.35 -2.57
C GLY A 2 12.94 -6.34 -2.08
N ARG A 3 13.16 -6.22 -0.78
CA ARG A 3 14.18 -5.35 -0.18
C ARG A 3 15.00 -6.06 0.91
N GLY A 4 14.87 -7.36 1.04
CA GLY A 4 15.48 -8.13 2.13
C GLY A 4 14.81 -7.87 3.48
N VAL A 5 15.47 -8.31 4.56
CA VAL A 5 15.05 -8.01 5.94
C VAL A 5 15.43 -6.57 6.27
N MET A 6 14.45 -5.76 6.64
CA MET A 6 14.62 -4.35 6.96
C MET A 6 14.46 -4.13 8.47
N LYS A 7 15.10 -3.07 8.99
CA LYS A 7 14.85 -2.60 10.36
C LYS A 7 13.35 -2.48 10.60
N GLY A 8 12.86 -2.99 11.72
CA GLY A 8 11.45 -3.04 12.07
C GLY A 8 10.69 -4.26 11.52
N LEU A 9 11.36 -5.13 10.73
CA LEU A 9 10.82 -6.43 10.28
C LEU A 9 11.75 -7.60 10.67
N ASP A 10 12.77 -7.35 11.43
CA ASP A 10 13.67 -8.32 12.05
C ASP A 10 12.96 -9.09 13.19
N THR A 11 12.03 -8.43 13.89
CA THR A 11 11.11 -9.02 14.87
C THR A 11 9.67 -8.84 14.38
N ILE A 12 9.27 -9.64 13.39
CA ILE A 12 8.04 -9.40 12.62
C ILE A 12 6.77 -9.53 13.47
N ASP A 13 6.71 -10.47 14.41
CA ASP A 13 5.56 -10.68 15.28
C ASP A 13 5.29 -9.45 16.16
N ASP A 14 6.34 -8.89 16.77
CA ASP A 14 6.26 -7.68 17.59
C ASP A 14 5.77 -6.47 16.76
N THR A 15 6.32 -6.34 15.55
CA THR A 15 5.93 -5.26 14.63
C THR A 15 4.46 -5.38 14.21
N ILE A 16 3.99 -6.58 13.88
CA ILE A 16 2.58 -6.82 13.54
C ILE A 16 1.69 -6.49 14.75
N ALA A 17 2.07 -6.91 15.95
CA ALA A 17 1.33 -6.60 17.19
C ALA A 17 1.16 -5.09 17.39
N LYS A 18 2.24 -4.32 17.27
CA LYS A 18 2.24 -2.86 17.36
C LYS A 18 1.38 -2.20 16.28
N MET A 19 1.48 -2.68 15.04
CA MET A 19 0.68 -2.16 13.95
C MET A 19 -0.81 -2.43 14.18
N VAL A 20 -1.20 -3.65 14.57
CA VAL A 20 -2.61 -4.00 14.83
C VAL A 20 -3.18 -3.24 16.02
N ALA A 21 -2.38 -3.04 17.08
CA ALA A 21 -2.79 -2.21 18.22
C ALA A 21 -3.10 -0.75 17.84
N GLY A 22 -2.53 -0.27 16.73
CA GLY A 22 -2.84 1.02 16.13
C GLY A 22 -4.19 1.07 15.39
N GLY A 23 -4.83 -0.07 15.12
CA GLY A 23 -6.15 -0.15 14.48
C GLY A 23 -6.16 0.12 12.97
N PRO A 24 -5.24 -0.45 12.17
CA PRO A 24 -5.32 -0.32 10.73
C PRO A 24 -6.54 -1.10 10.18
N ASN A 25 -7.12 -0.62 9.08
CA ASN A 25 -8.22 -1.36 8.42
C ASN A 25 -7.77 -2.72 7.89
N ALA A 26 -6.54 -2.81 7.38
CA ALA A 26 -5.98 -4.04 6.83
C ALA A 26 -4.45 -4.10 6.96
N ILE A 27 -3.93 -5.31 6.96
CA ILE A 27 -2.48 -5.58 6.86
C ILE A 27 -2.21 -6.46 5.64
N THR A 28 -1.22 -6.06 4.84
CA THR A 28 -0.78 -6.86 3.68
C THR A 28 0.42 -7.72 4.04
N MET A 29 0.32 -9.01 3.81
CA MET A 29 1.37 -10.00 4.08
C MET A 29 1.52 -10.99 2.93
N HIS A 30 2.70 -11.60 2.82
CA HIS A 30 2.88 -12.82 2.04
C HIS A 30 2.41 -14.05 2.83
N LYS A 31 2.05 -15.11 2.12
CA LYS A 31 1.41 -16.33 2.67
C LYS A 31 2.13 -16.93 3.90
N GLY A 32 3.44 -17.11 3.84
CA GLY A 32 4.19 -17.70 4.96
C GLY A 32 4.14 -16.83 6.23
N ILE A 33 4.17 -15.50 6.08
CA ILE A 33 4.02 -14.60 7.24
C ILE A 33 2.57 -14.59 7.74
N ALA A 34 1.59 -14.61 6.84
CA ALA A 34 0.18 -14.69 7.23
C ALA A 34 -0.11 -15.99 8.00
N GLU A 35 0.39 -17.13 7.51
CA GLU A 35 0.21 -18.44 8.14
C GLU A 35 0.77 -18.49 9.57
N HIS A 36 1.97 -17.93 9.77
CA HIS A 36 2.65 -18.02 11.06
C HIS A 36 2.26 -16.92 12.06
N CYS A 37 1.88 -15.72 11.57
CA CYS A 37 1.79 -14.54 12.44
C CYS A 37 0.40 -13.92 12.52
N PHE A 38 -0.54 -14.21 11.58
CA PHE A 38 -1.79 -13.45 11.50
C PHE A 38 -2.92 -13.98 12.40
N ALA A 39 -2.96 -15.26 12.71
CA ALA A 39 -4.08 -15.89 13.44
C ALA A 39 -4.54 -15.13 14.72
N PRO A 40 -3.66 -14.55 15.57
CA PRO A 40 -4.06 -13.78 16.76
C PRO A 40 -4.83 -12.49 16.46
N TYR A 41 -4.82 -12.05 15.22
CA TYR A 41 -5.37 -10.77 14.75
C TYR A 41 -6.60 -10.92 13.86
N ALA A 42 -7.00 -12.15 13.55
CA ALA A 42 -8.22 -12.43 12.81
C ALA A 42 -9.44 -11.77 13.49
N GLY A 43 -10.24 -11.04 12.70
CA GLY A 43 -11.37 -10.26 13.19
C GLY A 43 -11.02 -8.90 13.82
N LYS A 44 -9.74 -8.57 14.01
CA LYS A 44 -9.29 -7.25 14.50
C LYS A 44 -8.86 -6.32 13.37
N THR A 45 -8.35 -6.88 12.30
CA THR A 45 -7.94 -6.19 11.08
C THR A 45 -8.10 -7.14 9.90
N CYS A 46 -8.30 -6.63 8.69
CA CYS A 46 -8.41 -7.45 7.49
C CYS A 46 -7.04 -7.96 7.05
N LEU A 47 -7.01 -9.20 6.54
CA LEU A 47 -5.85 -9.79 5.88
C LEU A 47 -5.90 -9.53 4.38
N VAL A 48 -4.93 -8.80 3.85
CA VAL A 48 -4.68 -8.70 2.42
C VAL A 48 -3.52 -9.61 2.05
N LEU A 49 -3.79 -10.71 1.33
CA LEU A 49 -2.72 -11.61 0.91
C LEU A 49 -2.02 -11.08 -0.34
N LYS A 50 -0.70 -10.90 -0.26
CA LYS A 50 0.12 -10.49 -1.39
C LYS A 50 0.44 -11.70 -2.27
N LEU A 51 -0.13 -11.73 -3.49
CA LEU A 51 0.01 -12.85 -4.43
C LEU A 51 1.29 -12.80 -5.26
N THR A 52 1.93 -11.64 -5.35
CA THR A 52 3.13 -11.45 -6.16
C THR A 52 4.27 -10.89 -5.33
N THR A 53 5.50 -11.07 -5.82
CA THR A 53 6.70 -10.48 -5.23
C THR A 53 7.71 -10.14 -6.32
N PHE A 54 8.68 -9.28 -6.00
CA PHE A 54 9.88 -9.07 -6.80
C PHE A 54 11.13 -9.38 -5.97
N GLY A 55 12.23 -9.71 -6.62
CA GLY A 55 13.51 -9.97 -5.97
C GLY A 55 14.29 -8.69 -5.67
N VAL A 56 15.28 -8.78 -4.77
CA VAL A 56 16.16 -7.66 -4.42
C VAL A 56 16.93 -7.14 -5.65
N TYR A 57 17.29 -8.04 -6.56
CA TYR A 57 18.09 -7.72 -7.75
C TYR A 57 17.27 -7.43 -9.00
N HIS A 58 15.96 -7.77 -8.99
CA HIS A 58 15.04 -7.60 -10.11
C HIS A 58 13.74 -6.92 -9.64
N TYR A 59 13.86 -5.65 -9.25
CA TYR A 59 12.75 -4.87 -8.69
C TYR A 59 11.79 -4.32 -9.74
N GLU A 60 12.10 -4.52 -11.04
CA GLU A 60 11.27 -4.11 -12.16
C GLU A 60 10.27 -5.20 -12.61
N SER A 61 10.27 -6.35 -11.95
CA SER A 61 9.43 -7.49 -12.34
C SER A 61 8.81 -8.16 -11.13
N ASP A 62 7.51 -8.07 -11.02
CA ASP A 62 6.74 -8.90 -10.09
C ASP A 62 6.50 -10.30 -10.69
N VAL A 63 6.54 -11.32 -9.84
CA VAL A 63 6.20 -12.70 -10.19
C VAL A 63 5.14 -13.23 -9.24
N GLN A 64 4.21 -14.03 -9.75
CA GLN A 64 3.17 -14.66 -8.94
C GLN A 64 3.76 -15.76 -8.07
N VAL A 65 3.43 -15.76 -6.77
CA VAL A 65 3.92 -16.70 -5.74
C VAL A 65 2.79 -17.32 -4.92
N ALA A 66 1.55 -16.88 -5.14
CA ALA A 66 0.34 -17.43 -4.55
C ALA A 66 -0.83 -17.27 -5.51
N SER A 67 -1.90 -18.06 -5.36
CA SER A 67 -3.15 -17.95 -6.13
C SER A 67 -4.25 -17.28 -5.31
N VAL A 68 -5.34 -16.90 -5.97
CA VAL A 68 -6.55 -16.41 -5.30
C VAL A 68 -7.19 -17.56 -4.48
N GLU A 69 -7.19 -18.78 -4.99
CA GLU A 69 -7.69 -19.96 -4.27
C GLU A 69 -6.91 -20.22 -2.98
N GLU A 70 -5.56 -20.08 -3.01
CA GLU A 70 -4.72 -20.19 -1.82
C GLU A 70 -5.06 -19.09 -0.80
N ALA A 71 -5.30 -17.85 -1.26
CA ALA A 71 -5.72 -16.76 -0.39
C ALA A 71 -7.08 -17.01 0.28
N ILE A 72 -8.04 -17.55 -0.46
CA ILE A 72 -9.35 -17.95 0.06
C ILE A 72 -9.20 -19.04 1.13
N ALA A 73 -8.40 -20.06 0.85
CA ALA A 73 -8.13 -21.15 1.81
C ALA A 73 -7.48 -20.67 3.10
N MET A 74 -6.73 -19.57 3.05
CA MET A 74 -6.11 -18.93 4.20
C MET A 74 -7.02 -17.92 4.93
N GLY A 75 -8.25 -17.71 4.44
CA GLY A 75 -9.21 -16.76 5.03
C GLY A 75 -8.83 -15.29 4.80
N ALA A 76 -8.17 -14.98 3.68
CA ALA A 76 -7.87 -13.60 3.32
C ALA A 76 -9.15 -12.82 2.95
N ASP A 77 -9.23 -11.56 3.37
CA ASP A 77 -10.34 -10.65 3.06
C ASP A 77 -10.18 -9.97 1.70
N ALA A 78 -8.95 -9.87 1.22
CA ALA A 78 -8.61 -9.32 -0.09
C ALA A 78 -7.26 -9.88 -0.57
N VAL A 79 -6.98 -9.71 -1.85
CA VAL A 79 -5.67 -10.05 -2.43
C VAL A 79 -4.99 -8.82 -3.01
N SER A 80 -3.66 -8.87 -3.09
CA SER A 80 -2.90 -7.78 -3.72
C SER A 80 -1.84 -8.29 -4.69
N VAL A 81 -1.66 -7.55 -5.79
CA VAL A 81 -0.76 -7.89 -6.90
C VAL A 81 0.13 -6.71 -7.21
N GLY A 82 1.42 -6.95 -7.44
CA GLY A 82 2.31 -5.95 -8.00
C GLY A 82 2.21 -5.93 -9.53
N CYS A 83 2.30 -4.76 -10.09
CA CYS A 83 2.39 -4.56 -11.54
C CYS A 83 3.35 -3.39 -11.80
N ILE A 84 4.37 -3.62 -12.60
CA ILE A 84 5.38 -2.62 -12.92
C ILE A 84 5.22 -2.24 -14.40
N LEU A 85 5.03 -0.95 -14.65
CA LEU A 85 4.88 -0.40 -16.00
C LEU A 85 6.08 0.47 -16.34
N GLY A 86 6.64 0.25 -17.54
CA GLY A 86 7.83 0.97 -18.03
C GLY A 86 9.11 0.13 -18.01
N GLY A 87 9.00 -1.18 -17.82
CA GLY A 87 10.07 -2.15 -18.04
C GLY A 87 9.86 -2.97 -19.33
N ASP A 88 10.89 -3.66 -19.80
CA ASP A 88 10.86 -4.51 -21.01
C ASP A 88 9.89 -5.70 -20.88
N ASN A 89 9.48 -6.02 -19.66
CA ASN A 89 8.53 -7.10 -19.37
C ASN A 89 7.12 -6.58 -19.04
N GLN A 90 6.79 -5.34 -19.40
CA GLN A 90 5.50 -4.71 -19.09
C GLN A 90 4.30 -5.55 -19.57
N GLU A 91 4.41 -6.15 -20.75
CA GLU A 91 3.34 -6.98 -21.32
C GLU A 91 3.02 -8.19 -20.44
N GLN A 92 4.05 -8.84 -19.89
CA GLN A 92 3.89 -9.96 -18.95
C GLN A 92 3.28 -9.51 -17.63
N GLN A 93 3.63 -8.31 -17.15
CA GLN A 93 3.06 -7.71 -15.93
C GLN A 93 1.57 -7.42 -16.11
N ILE A 94 1.17 -6.83 -17.23
CA ILE A 94 -0.23 -6.56 -17.59
C ILE A 94 -1.01 -7.87 -17.74
N ALA A 95 -0.46 -8.85 -18.44
CA ALA A 95 -1.09 -10.15 -18.62
C ALA A 95 -1.27 -10.91 -17.31
N MET A 96 -0.30 -10.84 -16.40
CA MET A 96 -0.39 -11.41 -15.05
C MET A 96 -1.51 -10.74 -14.23
N LEU A 97 -1.55 -9.40 -14.22
CA LEU A 97 -2.61 -8.66 -13.53
C LEU A 97 -3.99 -9.00 -14.08
N GLY A 98 -4.15 -9.09 -15.41
CA GLY A 98 -5.42 -9.45 -16.04
C GLY A 98 -5.90 -10.85 -15.65
N ARG A 99 -5.03 -11.85 -15.63
CA ARG A 99 -5.39 -13.22 -15.20
C ARG A 99 -5.80 -13.27 -13.73
N ILE A 100 -5.06 -12.59 -12.85
CA ILE A 100 -5.40 -12.57 -11.42
C ILE A 100 -6.69 -11.78 -11.18
N SER A 101 -6.94 -10.72 -11.94
CA SER A 101 -8.19 -9.97 -11.88
C SER A 101 -9.39 -10.85 -12.26
N GLU A 102 -9.30 -11.62 -13.33
CA GLU A 102 -10.34 -12.58 -13.72
C GLU A 102 -10.60 -13.62 -12.62
N GLU A 103 -9.53 -14.19 -12.04
CA GLU A 103 -9.63 -15.18 -10.96
C GLU A 103 -10.26 -14.55 -9.70
N ALA A 104 -9.84 -13.35 -9.32
CA ALA A 104 -10.37 -12.62 -8.17
C ALA A 104 -11.87 -12.31 -8.33
N HIS A 105 -12.28 -11.77 -9.48
CA HIS A 105 -13.69 -11.50 -9.77
C HIS A 105 -14.54 -12.75 -9.77
N ARG A 106 -14.06 -13.85 -10.35
CA ARG A 106 -14.79 -15.13 -10.37
C ARG A 106 -15.08 -15.65 -8.97
N ASN A 107 -14.22 -15.36 -8.02
CA ASN A 107 -14.32 -15.79 -6.63
C ASN A 107 -14.90 -14.71 -5.68
N GLY A 108 -15.28 -13.54 -6.20
CA GLY A 108 -15.76 -12.42 -5.37
C GLY A 108 -14.69 -11.85 -4.41
N MET A 109 -13.42 -12.03 -4.76
CA MET A 109 -12.28 -11.59 -3.94
C MET A 109 -11.86 -10.17 -4.32
N PRO A 110 -11.88 -9.19 -3.39
CA PRO A 110 -11.40 -7.84 -3.67
C PRO A 110 -9.93 -7.83 -4.08
N LEU A 111 -9.61 -7.09 -5.15
CA LEU A 111 -8.27 -7.01 -5.72
C LEU A 111 -7.64 -5.62 -5.55
N ILE A 112 -6.47 -5.59 -4.96
CA ILE A 112 -5.64 -4.38 -4.83
C ILE A 112 -4.44 -4.51 -5.77
N SER A 113 -4.22 -3.53 -6.66
CA SER A 113 -2.99 -3.49 -7.46
C SER A 113 -1.97 -2.51 -6.88
N HIS A 114 -0.77 -3.00 -6.60
CA HIS A 114 0.40 -2.17 -6.34
C HIS A 114 1.06 -1.85 -7.67
N ILE A 115 0.59 -0.83 -8.36
CA ILE A 115 1.03 -0.49 -9.71
C ILE A 115 1.91 0.75 -9.73
N TYR A 116 3.07 0.63 -10.37
CA TYR A 116 4.07 1.69 -10.38
C TYR A 116 4.64 1.91 -11.78
N PRO A 117 4.69 3.19 -12.22
CA PRO A 117 5.40 3.57 -13.44
C PRO A 117 6.91 3.62 -13.13
N ARG A 118 7.61 2.56 -13.44
CA ARG A 118 9.08 2.46 -13.27
C ARG A 118 9.64 1.35 -14.15
N GLY A 119 10.92 1.42 -14.41
CA GLY A 119 11.66 0.46 -15.23
C GLY A 119 12.69 1.19 -16.08
N ASN A 120 13.24 0.53 -17.09
CA ASN A 120 14.24 1.10 -17.96
C ASN A 120 13.69 2.19 -18.91
N HIS A 121 12.37 2.25 -19.14
CA HIS A 121 11.69 3.27 -19.95
C HIS A 121 11.09 4.42 -19.11
N ILE A 122 10.94 4.24 -17.79
CA ILE A 122 10.43 5.27 -16.88
C ILE A 122 11.35 5.34 -15.67
N THR A 123 12.24 6.32 -15.64
CA THR A 123 13.32 6.43 -14.66
C THR A 123 13.29 7.78 -13.94
N GLY A 124 14.02 7.89 -12.83
CA GLY A 124 14.18 9.15 -12.11
C GLY A 124 12.85 9.79 -11.70
N ASP A 125 12.72 11.08 -11.99
CA ASP A 125 11.54 11.87 -11.63
C ASP A 125 10.30 11.53 -12.47
N ASP A 126 10.48 10.95 -13.66
CA ASP A 126 9.37 10.48 -14.50
C ASP A 126 8.50 9.44 -13.80
N GLN A 127 9.05 8.70 -12.83
CA GLN A 127 8.29 7.76 -11.99
C GLN A 127 7.23 8.44 -11.11
N ARG A 128 7.27 9.77 -10.98
CA ARG A 128 6.32 10.58 -10.22
C ARG A 128 5.60 11.60 -11.07
N SER A 129 5.91 11.68 -12.37
CA SER A 129 5.18 12.57 -13.27
C SER A 129 3.69 12.21 -13.25
N VAL A 130 2.86 13.24 -13.29
CA VAL A 130 1.38 13.08 -13.21
C VAL A 130 0.91 12.14 -14.32
N GLU A 131 1.44 12.31 -15.52
CA GLU A 131 1.08 11.55 -16.72
C GLU A 131 1.38 10.05 -16.55
N ASN A 132 2.56 9.70 -16.04
CA ASN A 132 2.94 8.31 -15.84
C ASN A 132 2.18 7.65 -14.67
N VAL A 133 1.92 8.40 -13.60
CA VAL A 133 1.11 7.90 -12.47
C VAL A 133 -0.35 7.74 -12.88
N MET A 134 -0.91 8.67 -13.68
CA MET A 134 -2.24 8.54 -14.29
C MET A 134 -2.32 7.31 -15.20
N TYR A 135 -1.32 7.10 -16.06
CA TYR A 135 -1.23 5.93 -16.92
C TYR A 135 -1.27 4.63 -16.10
N ALA A 136 -0.46 4.54 -15.04
CA ALA A 136 -0.43 3.37 -14.18
C ALA A 136 -1.79 3.15 -13.48
N ALA A 137 -2.36 4.19 -12.88
CA ALA A 137 -3.64 4.09 -12.19
C ALA A 137 -4.78 3.70 -13.13
N ARG A 138 -4.82 4.29 -14.33
CA ARG A 138 -5.81 3.99 -15.36
C ARG A 138 -5.68 2.57 -15.89
N THR A 139 -4.47 2.08 -16.14
CA THR A 139 -4.23 0.69 -16.57
C THR A 139 -4.81 -0.30 -15.57
N ALA A 140 -4.58 -0.12 -14.26
CA ALA A 140 -5.15 -0.98 -13.25
C ALA A 140 -6.68 -0.93 -13.22
N ALA A 141 -7.26 0.26 -13.32
CA ALA A 141 -8.71 0.45 -13.32
C ALA A 141 -9.39 -0.25 -14.53
N GLU A 142 -8.78 -0.14 -15.72
CA GLU A 142 -9.29 -0.80 -16.93
C GLU A 142 -9.17 -2.33 -16.87
N LEU A 143 -8.23 -2.86 -16.08
CA LEU A 143 -8.08 -4.29 -15.83
C LEU A 143 -8.96 -4.80 -14.66
N GLY A 144 -9.89 -3.98 -14.14
CA GLY A 144 -10.87 -4.40 -13.16
C GLY A 144 -10.37 -4.46 -11.73
N VAL A 145 -9.35 -3.68 -11.38
CA VAL A 145 -8.84 -3.59 -10.00
C VAL A 145 -9.79 -2.77 -9.13
N ASP A 146 -10.12 -3.24 -7.92
CA ASP A 146 -11.03 -2.56 -6.99
C ASP A 146 -10.36 -1.40 -6.25
N LEU A 147 -9.06 -1.52 -5.97
CA LEU A 147 -8.26 -0.46 -5.36
C LEU A 147 -6.86 -0.41 -5.95
N VAL A 148 -6.51 0.75 -6.45
CA VAL A 148 -5.18 1.05 -6.99
C VAL A 148 -4.30 1.64 -5.91
N LYS A 149 -3.14 1.03 -5.66
CA LYS A 149 -2.05 1.62 -4.88
C LYS A 149 -0.96 2.09 -5.82
N THR A 150 -0.67 3.40 -5.84
CA THR A 150 0.34 3.98 -6.72
C THR A 150 1.20 5.03 -6.02
N THR A 151 2.06 5.71 -6.77
CA THR A 151 2.99 6.72 -6.25
C THR A 151 2.27 8.05 -6.06
N TYR A 152 2.63 8.78 -5.00
CA TYR A 152 2.21 10.18 -4.81
C TYR A 152 3.00 11.11 -5.76
N THR A 153 2.32 12.04 -6.41
CA THR A 153 2.90 12.96 -7.40
C THR A 153 3.61 14.16 -6.80
N GLY A 154 3.38 14.44 -5.51
CA GLY A 154 4.10 15.47 -4.76
C GLY A 154 3.24 16.59 -4.19
N ASP A 155 2.05 16.81 -4.75
CA ASP A 155 1.08 17.80 -4.28
C ASP A 155 -0.37 17.30 -4.50
N SER A 156 -1.32 17.91 -3.79
CA SER A 156 -2.73 17.51 -3.80
C SER A 156 -3.40 17.74 -5.16
N GLU A 157 -3.08 18.84 -5.86
CA GLU A 157 -3.71 19.20 -7.14
C GLU A 157 -3.32 18.19 -8.23
N SER A 158 -2.04 17.90 -8.35
CA SER A 158 -1.55 16.91 -9.31
C SER A 158 -2.06 15.51 -9.01
N PHE A 159 -2.17 15.13 -7.72
CA PHE A 159 -2.69 13.83 -7.34
C PHE A 159 -4.21 13.70 -7.55
N ALA A 160 -4.97 14.79 -7.42
CA ALA A 160 -6.40 14.80 -7.74
C ALA A 160 -6.66 14.42 -9.22
N ARG A 161 -5.77 14.81 -10.15
CA ARG A 161 -5.84 14.38 -11.55
C ARG A 161 -5.66 12.86 -11.70
N VAL A 162 -4.79 12.26 -10.89
CA VAL A 162 -4.59 10.79 -10.86
C VAL A 162 -5.86 10.10 -10.38
N VAL A 163 -6.46 10.59 -9.29
CA VAL A 163 -7.72 10.05 -8.75
C VAL A 163 -8.84 10.16 -9.79
N GLN A 164 -8.97 11.29 -10.44
CA GLN A 164 -9.99 11.51 -11.47
C GLN A 164 -9.80 10.63 -12.71
N ALA A 165 -8.55 10.32 -13.08
CA ALA A 165 -8.26 9.51 -14.26
C ALA A 165 -8.59 8.02 -14.08
N ALA A 166 -8.67 7.53 -12.84
CA ALA A 166 -8.92 6.12 -12.55
C ALA A 166 -10.35 5.94 -12.02
N PRO A 167 -11.28 5.34 -12.80
CA PRO A 167 -12.66 5.10 -12.35
C PRO A 167 -12.75 3.92 -11.35
N THR A 168 -11.90 3.94 -10.36
CA THR A 168 -11.85 3.02 -9.20
C THR A 168 -11.26 3.74 -8.00
N ARG A 169 -11.15 3.06 -6.86
CA ARG A 169 -10.54 3.63 -5.66
C ARG A 169 -9.02 3.75 -5.83
N VAL A 170 -8.47 4.90 -5.45
CA VAL A 170 -7.02 5.14 -5.49
C VAL A 170 -6.49 5.39 -4.08
N ALA A 171 -5.40 4.75 -3.74
CA ALA A 171 -4.64 4.95 -2.50
C ALA A 171 -3.16 5.15 -2.83
N ILE A 172 -2.41 5.78 -1.95
CA ILE A 172 -0.98 5.97 -2.16
C ILE A 172 -0.11 4.93 -1.44
N ALA A 173 1.05 4.68 -2.05
CA ALA A 173 2.22 4.16 -1.36
C ALA A 173 2.96 5.33 -0.75
N GLY A 174 3.21 5.31 0.56
CA GLY A 174 3.79 6.44 1.24
C GLY A 174 5.26 6.35 1.61
N GLY A 175 5.80 7.48 2.02
CA GLY A 175 7.07 7.61 2.70
C GLY A 175 8.27 8.00 1.83
N ASN A 176 8.15 8.08 0.53
CA ASN A 176 9.23 8.60 -0.30
C ASN A 176 9.30 10.13 -0.17
N GLY A 177 10.41 10.63 0.41
CA GLY A 177 10.66 12.05 0.60
C GLY A 177 10.30 12.58 2.00
N CYS A 178 9.49 11.88 2.79
CA CYS A 178 9.19 12.26 4.16
C CYS A 178 10.38 11.98 5.07
N LYS A 179 10.78 12.98 5.84
CA LYS A 179 11.87 12.90 6.82
C LYS A 179 11.33 12.88 8.26
N THR A 180 10.19 13.51 8.47
CA THR A 180 9.56 13.68 9.78
C THR A 180 8.15 13.09 9.80
N ALA A 181 7.60 12.87 11.00
CA ALA A 181 6.19 12.50 11.16
C ALA A 181 5.26 13.58 10.60
N GLN A 182 5.64 14.85 10.76
CA GLN A 182 4.85 15.97 10.22
C GLN A 182 4.77 15.91 8.69
N ASP A 183 5.90 15.67 7.98
CA ASP A 183 5.89 15.52 6.51
C ASP A 183 4.96 14.39 6.09
N PHE A 184 4.98 13.28 6.85
CA PHE A 184 4.20 12.09 6.55
C PHE A 184 2.70 12.30 6.79
N ILE A 185 2.33 12.99 7.87
CA ILE A 185 0.96 13.39 8.18
C ILE A 185 0.46 14.40 7.16
N GLN A 186 1.30 15.40 6.78
CA GLN A 186 0.95 16.37 5.74
C GLN A 186 0.65 15.68 4.41
N MET A 187 1.53 14.78 3.95
CA MET A 187 1.29 13.99 2.74
C MET A 187 -0.01 13.17 2.84
N THR A 188 -0.31 12.61 4.02
CA THR A 188 -1.55 11.87 4.24
C THR A 188 -2.77 12.80 4.09
N ARG A 189 -2.71 14.01 4.65
CA ARG A 189 -3.79 14.99 4.51
C ARG A 189 -3.97 15.43 3.05
N ASP A 190 -2.88 15.74 2.37
CA ASP A 190 -2.90 16.19 0.97
C ASP A 190 -3.57 15.18 0.04
N VAL A 191 -3.29 13.88 0.22
CA VAL A 191 -3.90 12.86 -0.64
C VAL A 191 -5.36 12.60 -0.30
N MET A 192 -5.75 12.74 0.95
CA MET A 192 -7.16 12.66 1.33
C MET A 192 -7.94 13.85 0.74
N ASP A 193 -7.36 15.05 0.75
CA ASP A 193 -7.93 16.24 0.13
C ASP A 193 -8.00 16.14 -1.40
N ALA A 194 -7.08 15.39 -2.02
CA ALA A 194 -7.13 15.06 -3.44
C ALA A 194 -8.22 14.03 -3.81
N GLY A 195 -8.96 13.51 -2.83
CA GLY A 195 -10.02 12.52 -3.05
C GLY A 195 -9.57 11.08 -3.08
N ALA A 196 -8.39 10.77 -2.55
CA ALA A 196 -7.96 9.38 -2.38
C ALA A 196 -8.90 8.61 -1.46
N ALA A 197 -9.06 7.30 -1.70
CA ALA A 197 -9.87 6.41 -0.85
C ALA A 197 -9.15 6.02 0.45
N GLY A 198 -7.85 6.30 0.55
CA GLY A 198 -7.04 5.97 1.70
C GLY A 198 -5.55 5.91 1.39
N VAL A 199 -4.81 5.31 2.30
CA VAL A 199 -3.35 5.18 2.24
C VAL A 199 -2.90 3.75 2.49
N THR A 200 -1.76 3.36 1.92
CA THR A 200 -1.20 2.02 2.09
C THR A 200 0.29 2.13 2.39
N TYR A 201 0.59 2.21 3.64
CA TYR A 201 1.91 2.53 4.14
C TYR A 201 2.71 1.30 4.61
N GLY A 202 4.01 1.42 4.62
CA GLY A 202 4.92 0.36 5.03
C GLY A 202 6.11 0.93 5.82
N ARG A 203 7.25 1.10 5.15
CA ARG A 203 8.54 1.39 5.78
C ARG A 203 8.51 2.53 6.79
N PHE A 204 7.94 3.66 6.48
CA PHE A 204 7.88 4.78 7.40
C PHE A 204 7.16 4.39 8.69
N VAL A 205 6.07 3.62 8.60
CA VAL A 205 5.28 3.20 9.75
C VAL A 205 6.03 2.19 10.61
N PHE A 206 6.47 1.05 10.04
CA PHE A 206 7.09 0.00 10.85
C PHE A 206 8.54 0.32 11.27
N GLN A 207 9.17 1.37 10.75
CA GLN A 207 10.46 1.89 11.20
C GLN A 207 10.34 3.07 12.16
N TYR A 208 9.13 3.56 12.38
CA TYR A 208 8.89 4.65 13.31
C TYR A 208 9.06 4.17 14.76
N PRO A 209 9.63 4.98 15.67
CA PRO A 209 9.84 4.56 17.06
C PRO A 209 8.56 4.13 17.76
N HIS A 210 7.48 4.89 17.61
CA HIS A 210 6.18 4.70 18.21
C HIS A 210 5.14 4.26 17.16
N VAL A 211 5.22 2.99 16.74
CA VAL A 211 4.39 2.43 15.64
C VAL A 211 2.90 2.56 15.95
N THR A 212 2.47 2.16 17.14
CA THR A 212 1.06 2.19 17.54
C THR A 212 0.47 3.60 17.56
N PRO A 213 1.11 4.60 18.22
CA PRO A 213 0.71 6.00 18.13
C PRO A 213 0.57 6.53 16.71
N LEU A 214 1.57 6.27 15.86
CA LEU A 214 1.54 6.74 14.47
C LEU A 214 0.38 6.14 13.69
N VAL A 215 0.13 4.84 13.80
CA VAL A 215 -0.98 4.18 13.08
C VAL A 215 -2.34 4.71 13.56
N LYS A 216 -2.54 4.91 14.86
CA LYS A 216 -3.75 5.53 15.42
C LYS A 216 -3.97 6.93 14.86
N THR A 217 -2.92 7.75 14.85
CA THR A 217 -2.97 9.13 14.34
C THR A 217 -3.32 9.17 12.86
N LEU A 218 -2.67 8.34 12.04
CA LEU A 218 -2.98 8.24 10.61
C LEU A 218 -4.43 7.81 10.37
N GLY A 219 -4.95 6.89 11.18
CA GLY A 219 -6.37 6.50 11.15
C GLY A 219 -7.30 7.71 11.37
N GLN A 220 -6.98 8.60 12.31
CA GLN A 220 -7.76 9.81 12.57
C GLN A 220 -7.69 10.81 11.41
N VAL A 221 -6.52 10.97 10.78
CA VAL A 221 -6.40 11.82 9.57
C VAL A 221 -7.25 11.28 8.43
N VAL A 222 -7.19 9.97 8.18
CA VAL A 222 -7.89 9.31 7.06
C VAL A 222 -9.41 9.27 7.28
N HIS A 223 -9.87 8.87 8.46
CA HIS A 223 -11.29 8.59 8.71
C HIS A 223 -12.06 9.77 9.28
N ASN A 224 -11.40 10.61 10.08
CA ASN A 224 -12.05 11.72 10.79
C ASN A 224 -11.61 13.10 10.29
N GLY A 225 -10.70 13.14 9.32
CA GLY A 225 -10.30 14.37 8.64
C GLY A 225 -9.49 15.34 9.51
N LEU A 226 -8.75 14.83 10.53
CA LEU A 226 -7.92 15.69 11.36
C LEU A 226 -6.98 16.54 10.50
N SER A 227 -6.86 17.80 10.87
CA SER A 227 -5.82 18.68 10.32
C SER A 227 -4.43 18.21 10.75
N VAL A 228 -3.41 18.64 10.03
CA VAL A 228 -2.01 18.30 10.37
C VAL A 228 -1.64 18.72 11.79
N LYS A 229 -2.11 19.90 12.23
CA LYS A 229 -1.87 20.40 13.57
C LYS A 229 -2.49 19.50 14.63
N GLU A 230 -3.79 19.19 14.51
CA GLU A 230 -4.50 18.31 15.46
C GLU A 230 -3.88 16.90 15.49
N ALA A 231 -3.48 16.39 14.33
CA ALA A 231 -2.84 15.09 14.23
C ALA A 231 -1.46 15.07 14.90
N MET A 232 -0.67 16.13 14.79
CA MET A 232 0.61 16.24 15.50
C MET A 232 0.43 16.35 16.99
N GLU A 233 -0.56 17.10 17.48
CA GLU A 233 -0.90 17.20 18.92
C GLU A 233 -1.37 15.84 19.46
N LEU A 234 -2.16 15.11 18.69
CA LEU A 234 -2.59 13.74 19.05
C LEU A 234 -1.41 12.77 19.10
N LEU A 235 -0.52 12.81 18.08
CA LEU A 235 0.66 11.95 18.03
C LEU A 235 1.55 12.16 19.26
N ASP A 236 1.85 13.42 19.59
CA ASP A 236 2.65 13.78 20.77
C ASP A 236 2.04 13.23 22.07
N THR A 237 0.73 13.39 22.23
CA THR A 237 0.00 12.85 23.39
C THR A 237 0.13 11.32 23.48
N LEU A 238 -0.12 10.61 22.39
CA LEU A 238 -0.07 9.15 22.35
C LEU A 238 1.36 8.61 22.51
N GLU A 239 2.38 9.32 22.05
CA GLU A 239 3.79 8.94 22.25
C GLU A 239 4.21 9.05 23.71
N HIS A 240 3.70 10.05 24.45
CA HIS A 240 3.94 10.16 25.90
C HIS A 240 3.25 9.07 26.71
N GLU A 241 2.11 8.54 26.22
CA GLU A 241 1.41 7.42 26.85
C GLU A 241 2.07 6.06 26.55
N ASP A 242 2.79 5.94 25.43
CA ASP A 242 3.47 4.73 24.96
C ASP A 242 4.90 4.59 25.53
N ALA A 243 5.44 5.63 26.15
CA ALA A 243 6.81 5.69 26.69
C ALA A 243 6.88 5.08 28.09
#